data_8bda5d236e680d414b29a0647ffe1d1a
#
_entry.id   8bda5d236e680d414b29a0647ffe1d1a
#
_cell.length_a   1.000
_cell.length_b   1.000
_cell.length_c   1.000
_cell.angle_alpha   90.00
_cell.angle_beta   90.00
_cell.angle_gamma   90.00
#
_symmetry.space_group_name_H-M   'P 1'
#
loop_
_entity.id
_entity.type
_entity.pdbx_description
1 polymer ?
#
loop_
_entity_poly.entity_id
_entity_poly.type
_entity_poly.pdbx_seq_one_letter_code
_entity_poly.pdbx_strand_id
1 'polypeptide(L)'
;MKPLVSFTRLVSALCALAFVGTVSAELPQLKLVNAYPNLKLQRPLWLEQLPDGRMFVLEQRGTILELPKNAKGDQAKVLFDISGRKPYVKDEEGLLGMAFHPQFKANGKLYVFYSAHEPLRSIVSEFKVGNNGKVDPATERKLVTIERPFWNHDGGCILFGPDGKLYITHGDGGKREDPFDN
;
A
#
# COMPACT_ATOMS: atom_id res chain seq x y z
N MET A 1 35.06 -55.05 45.40
CA MET A 1 34.61 -55.01 43.97
C MET A 1 34.25 -53.58 43.63
N LYS A 2 35.04 -52.90 42.83
CA LYS A 2 34.74 -51.52 42.34
C LYS A 2 34.00 -51.64 41.04
N PRO A 3 32.94 -50.84 40.78
CA PRO A 3 32.21 -50.89 39.51
C PRO A 3 33.02 -50.19 38.41
N LEU A 4 33.24 -50.87 37.31
CA LEU A 4 33.74 -50.28 36.04
C LEU A 4 32.70 -49.29 35.51
N VAL A 5 33.00 -48.02 35.56
CA VAL A 5 32.18 -46.99 34.86
C VAL A 5 32.50 -47.06 33.39
N SER A 6 31.48 -47.38 32.61
CA SER A 6 31.58 -47.65 31.18
C SER A 6 32.05 -46.41 30.41
N PHE A 7 33.21 -46.54 29.77
CA PHE A 7 33.87 -45.52 28.93
C PHE A 7 33.04 -45.15 27.65
N THR A 8 31.99 -45.91 27.38
CA THR A 8 31.17 -45.74 26.19
C THR A 8 30.19 -44.56 26.26
N ARG A 9 29.88 -44.02 27.45
CA ARG A 9 28.97 -42.86 27.58
C ARG A 9 29.63 -41.49 27.41
N LEU A 10 30.94 -41.40 27.47
CA LEU A 10 31.69 -40.13 27.33
C LEU A 10 31.96 -39.80 25.85
N VAL A 11 32.01 -40.78 24.97
CA VAL A 11 32.28 -40.55 23.53
C VAL A 11 31.03 -40.07 22.80
N SER A 12 29.83 -40.47 23.25
CA SER A 12 28.57 -40.02 22.62
C SER A 12 28.19 -38.55 22.93
N ALA A 13 28.71 -38.00 24.02
CA ALA A 13 28.47 -36.62 24.39
C ALA A 13 29.39 -35.63 23.65
N LEU A 14 30.55 -36.07 23.16
CA LEU A 14 31.50 -35.22 22.43
C LEU A 14 31.18 -35.09 20.94
N CYS A 15 30.44 -36.02 20.34
CA CYS A 15 30.05 -35.97 18.93
C CYS A 15 28.85 -35.08 18.66
N ALA A 16 28.09 -34.68 19.67
CA ALA A 16 26.90 -33.80 19.51
C ALA A 16 27.22 -32.30 19.46
N LEU A 17 28.44 -31.88 19.77
CA LEU A 17 28.87 -30.49 19.82
C LEU A 17 29.60 -29.96 18.57
N ALA A 18 29.78 -30.78 17.54
CA ALA A 18 30.60 -30.42 16.38
C ALA A 18 29.84 -29.99 15.12
N PHE A 19 28.52 -29.77 15.20
CA PHE A 19 27.71 -29.33 14.04
C PHE A 19 26.85 -28.12 14.33
N VAL A 20 27.42 -27.09 14.94
CA VAL A 20 26.89 -25.75 14.75
C VAL A 20 27.66 -25.13 13.57
N GLY A 21 27.37 -25.59 12.40
CA GLY A 21 27.73 -24.90 11.19
C GLY A 21 27.05 -23.54 11.21
N THR A 22 27.81 -22.46 11.35
CA THR A 22 27.32 -21.13 11.10
C THR A 22 26.89 -21.07 9.65
N VAL A 23 25.59 -21.23 9.38
CA VAL A 23 25.01 -20.87 8.08
C VAL A 23 25.10 -19.35 7.98
N SER A 24 26.21 -18.85 7.49
CA SER A 24 26.32 -17.46 7.06
C SER A 24 25.49 -17.36 5.76
N ALA A 25 24.24 -17.00 5.90
CA ALA A 25 23.44 -16.62 4.74
C ALA A 25 24.01 -15.31 4.21
N GLU A 26 24.76 -15.37 3.12
CA GLU A 26 25.22 -14.19 2.42
C GLU A 26 24.01 -13.47 1.84
N LEU A 27 23.78 -12.21 2.26
CA LEU A 27 22.67 -11.43 1.75
C LEU A 27 22.85 -11.19 0.24
N PRO A 28 21.79 -11.33 -0.56
CA PRO A 28 21.87 -11.10 -1.99
C PRO A 28 22.33 -9.66 -2.27
N GLN A 29 23.19 -9.51 -3.26
CA GLN A 29 23.62 -8.20 -3.77
C GLN A 29 22.42 -7.49 -4.41
N LEU A 30 21.93 -6.41 -3.79
CA LEU A 30 20.81 -5.63 -4.28
C LEU A 30 21.29 -4.42 -5.09
N LYS A 31 20.65 -4.16 -6.21
CA LYS A 31 20.89 -2.97 -7.04
C LYS A 31 19.57 -2.27 -7.30
N LEU A 32 19.52 -0.97 -7.03
CA LEU A 32 18.39 -0.13 -7.45
C LEU A 32 18.47 0.15 -8.95
N VAL A 33 17.35 -0.07 -9.64
CA VAL A 33 17.18 0.24 -11.04
C VAL A 33 15.91 1.06 -11.24
N ASN A 34 15.93 2.02 -12.20
CA ASN A 34 14.72 2.73 -12.56
C ASN A 34 13.83 1.81 -13.42
N ALA A 35 12.71 1.38 -12.86
CA ALA A 35 11.78 0.46 -13.52
C ALA A 35 11.06 1.10 -14.71
N TYR A 36 10.81 2.41 -14.69
CA TYR A 36 10.11 3.17 -15.73
C TYR A 36 10.86 4.47 -16.06
N PRO A 37 12.03 4.39 -16.72
CA PRO A 37 12.94 5.52 -16.89
C PRO A 37 12.37 6.69 -17.69
N ASN A 38 11.34 6.44 -18.51
CA ASN A 38 10.73 7.45 -19.38
C ASN A 38 9.45 8.05 -18.83
N LEU A 39 8.90 7.50 -17.71
CA LEU A 39 7.71 8.06 -17.07
C LEU A 39 8.07 9.22 -16.15
N LYS A 40 7.24 10.25 -16.20
CA LYS A 40 7.27 11.38 -15.26
C LYS A 40 6.03 11.32 -14.38
N LEU A 41 6.20 10.84 -13.15
CA LEU A 41 5.14 10.76 -12.16
C LEU A 41 5.17 12.00 -11.25
N GLN A 42 3.98 12.45 -10.81
CA GLN A 42 3.85 13.62 -9.95
C GLN A 42 3.43 13.21 -8.53
N ARG A 43 4.39 13.23 -7.58
CA ARG A 43 4.17 12.84 -6.18
C ARG A 43 3.49 11.46 -6.06
N PRO A 44 4.11 10.39 -6.59
CA PRO A 44 3.58 9.03 -6.47
C PRO A 44 3.63 8.58 -5.01
N LEU A 45 2.52 8.05 -4.49
CA LEU A 45 2.42 7.59 -3.10
C LEU A 45 2.21 6.08 -2.98
N TRP A 46 1.53 5.46 -3.95
CA TRP A 46 1.12 4.08 -3.87
C TRP A 46 1.31 3.37 -5.20
N LEU A 47 1.78 2.14 -5.15
CA LEU A 47 1.91 1.26 -6.31
C LEU A 47 1.19 -0.04 -6.01
N GLU A 48 0.31 -0.48 -6.92
CA GLU A 48 -0.41 -1.73 -6.79
C GLU A 48 -0.36 -2.54 -8.07
N GLN A 49 -0.20 -3.85 -7.95
CA GLN A 49 -0.24 -4.78 -9.06
C GLN A 49 -1.47 -5.68 -8.97
N LEU A 50 -2.25 -5.74 -10.04
CA LEU A 50 -3.35 -6.69 -10.14
C LEU A 50 -2.85 -8.09 -10.51
N PRO A 51 -3.63 -9.15 -10.21
CA PRO A 51 -3.27 -10.54 -10.56
C PRO A 51 -3.04 -10.78 -12.05
N ASP A 52 -3.57 -9.92 -12.93
CA ASP A 52 -3.35 -9.99 -14.38
C ASP A 52 -2.05 -9.30 -14.84
N GLY A 53 -1.24 -8.82 -13.89
CA GLY A 53 0.04 -8.17 -14.11
C GLY A 53 -0.02 -6.69 -14.43
N ARG A 54 -1.21 -6.07 -14.55
CA ARG A 54 -1.32 -4.62 -14.69
C ARG A 54 -0.85 -3.93 -13.42
N MET A 55 -0.13 -2.84 -13.58
CA MET A 55 0.38 -2.03 -12.48
C MET A 55 -0.26 -0.64 -12.49
N PHE A 56 -0.58 -0.16 -11.30
CA PHE A 56 -1.22 1.13 -11.11
C PHE A 56 -0.43 1.96 -10.11
N VAL A 57 -0.28 3.24 -10.40
CA VAL A 57 0.32 4.21 -9.48
C VAL A 57 -0.69 5.28 -9.13
N LEU A 58 -0.77 5.60 -7.85
CA LEU A 58 -1.56 6.69 -7.32
C LEU A 58 -0.67 7.90 -7.16
N GLU A 59 -1.13 9.04 -7.67
CA GLU A 59 -0.50 10.34 -7.51
C GLU A 59 -1.30 11.19 -6.52
N GLN A 60 -0.62 11.79 -5.56
CA GLN A 60 -1.23 12.53 -4.44
C GLN A 60 -2.21 13.62 -4.87
N ARG A 61 -2.00 14.21 -6.06
CA ARG A 61 -2.84 15.30 -6.56
C ARG A 61 -4.22 14.87 -7.07
N GLY A 62 -4.50 13.57 -7.09
CA GLY A 62 -5.85 13.07 -7.37
C GLY A 62 -5.95 12.17 -8.57
N THR A 63 -4.87 11.59 -9.09
CA THR A 63 -4.89 10.69 -10.24
C THR A 63 -4.46 9.28 -9.88
N ILE A 64 -5.02 8.28 -10.56
CA ILE A 64 -4.51 6.92 -10.59
C ILE A 64 -4.22 6.58 -12.04
N LEU A 65 -2.99 6.15 -12.29
CA LEU A 65 -2.46 5.85 -13.61
C LEU A 65 -2.20 4.36 -13.76
N GLU A 66 -2.66 3.76 -14.87
CA GLU A 66 -2.20 2.44 -15.31
C GLU A 66 -0.85 2.59 -16.01
N LEU A 67 0.18 1.92 -15.49
CA LEU A 67 1.51 1.95 -16.04
C LEU A 67 1.59 1.17 -17.36
N PRO A 68 2.45 1.57 -18.31
CA PRO A 68 2.61 0.85 -19.58
C PRO A 68 3.19 -0.55 -19.32
N LYS A 69 2.72 -1.57 -20.06
CA LYS A 69 3.27 -2.93 -20.00
C LYS A 69 4.75 -2.97 -20.38
N ASN A 70 5.18 -2.09 -21.29
CA ASN A 70 6.58 -1.94 -21.61
C ASN A 70 7.21 -0.91 -20.67
N ALA A 71 8.17 -1.34 -19.86
CA ALA A 71 8.90 -0.48 -18.93
C ALA A 71 9.59 0.72 -19.58
N LYS A 72 9.87 0.67 -20.90
CA LYS A 72 10.41 1.78 -21.68
C LYS A 72 9.35 2.73 -22.24
N GLY A 73 8.05 2.43 -21.99
CA GLY A 73 6.96 3.33 -22.37
C GLY A 73 7.05 4.66 -21.63
N ASP A 74 6.62 5.71 -22.29
CA ASP A 74 6.65 7.10 -21.81
C ASP A 74 5.27 7.65 -21.42
N GLN A 75 4.22 6.84 -21.60
CA GLN A 75 2.84 7.24 -21.33
C GLN A 75 2.13 6.22 -20.45
N ALA A 76 1.59 6.71 -19.35
CA ALA A 76 0.64 5.99 -18.52
C ALA A 76 -0.81 6.37 -18.92
N LYS A 77 -1.76 5.47 -18.66
CA LYS A 77 -3.18 5.73 -18.92
C LYS A 77 -3.89 6.16 -17.66
N VAL A 78 -4.66 7.23 -17.73
CA VAL A 78 -5.49 7.66 -16.59
C VAL A 78 -6.64 6.66 -16.39
N LEU A 79 -6.65 6.00 -15.23
CA LEU A 79 -7.74 5.16 -14.75
C LEU A 79 -8.78 5.99 -13.97
N PHE A 80 -8.31 6.87 -13.08
CA PHE A 80 -9.14 7.66 -12.18
C PHE A 80 -8.58 9.08 -12.05
N ASP A 81 -9.47 10.06 -12.01
CA ASP A 81 -9.10 11.47 -11.84
C ASP A 81 -10.14 12.23 -11.03
N ILE A 82 -9.73 12.69 -9.85
CA ILE A 82 -10.46 13.62 -9.00
C ILE A 82 -9.67 14.90 -8.72
N SER A 83 -8.65 15.19 -9.51
CA SER A 83 -7.80 16.38 -9.34
C SER A 83 -8.60 17.67 -9.36
N GLY A 84 -9.69 17.70 -10.12
CA GLY A 84 -10.64 18.83 -10.14
C GLY A 84 -11.34 19.12 -8.80
N ARG A 85 -11.38 18.13 -7.88
CA ARG A 85 -11.89 18.30 -6.50
C ARG A 85 -10.84 18.90 -5.57
N LYS A 86 -9.58 19.08 -6.05
CA LYS A 86 -8.44 19.63 -5.32
C LYS A 86 -8.19 18.91 -3.99
N PRO A 87 -8.03 17.57 -3.97
CA PRO A 87 -7.80 16.84 -2.72
C PRO A 87 -6.48 17.24 -2.06
N TYR A 88 -5.49 17.65 -2.85
CA TYR A 88 -4.18 18.13 -2.40
C TYR A 88 -4.17 19.64 -2.26
N VAL A 89 -4.06 20.12 -1.02
CA VAL A 89 -3.87 21.54 -0.68
C VAL A 89 -2.59 21.72 0.14
N LYS A 90 -2.34 20.85 1.12
CA LYS A 90 -1.13 20.84 1.95
C LYS A 90 -0.46 19.48 1.91
N ASP A 91 0.77 19.42 2.39
CA ASP A 91 1.72 18.34 2.15
C ASP A 91 1.24 16.91 2.46
N GLU A 92 0.40 16.72 3.48
CA GLU A 92 -0.09 15.40 3.85
C GLU A 92 -1.48 15.08 3.26
N GLU A 93 -2.19 16.10 2.78
CA GLU A 93 -3.50 15.94 2.14
C GLU A 93 -3.37 15.38 0.71
N GLY A 94 -4.45 14.85 0.18
CA GLY A 94 -4.47 14.40 -1.20
C GLY A 94 -5.33 13.18 -1.44
N LEU A 95 -5.13 12.57 -2.60
CA LEU A 95 -5.48 11.18 -2.85
C LEU A 95 -4.36 10.34 -2.23
N LEU A 96 -4.67 9.57 -1.17
CA LEU A 96 -3.67 8.99 -0.28
C LEU A 96 -3.59 7.47 -0.34
N GLY A 97 -4.68 6.80 -0.71
CA GLY A 97 -4.71 5.36 -0.80
C GLY A 97 -5.67 4.85 -1.86
N MET A 98 -5.37 3.67 -2.37
CA MET A 98 -6.26 2.94 -3.27
C MET A 98 -6.25 1.45 -2.94
N ALA A 99 -7.35 0.77 -3.22
CA ALA A 99 -7.46 -0.68 -3.16
C ALA A 99 -8.43 -1.17 -4.23
N PHE A 100 -8.02 -2.14 -5.02
CA PHE A 100 -8.94 -2.82 -5.93
C PHE A 100 -9.69 -3.91 -5.18
N HIS A 101 -10.98 -4.06 -5.47
CA HIS A 101 -11.76 -5.16 -4.91
C HIS A 101 -11.10 -6.51 -5.27
N PRO A 102 -11.09 -7.52 -4.39
CA PRO A 102 -10.54 -8.84 -4.72
C PRO A 102 -11.10 -9.47 -6.00
N GLN A 103 -12.35 -9.15 -6.32
CA GLN A 103 -13.02 -9.57 -7.55
C GLN A 103 -13.10 -8.42 -8.59
N PHE A 104 -12.10 -7.54 -8.64
CA PHE A 104 -12.09 -6.35 -9.48
C PHE A 104 -12.41 -6.67 -10.96
N LYS A 105 -11.85 -7.76 -11.49
CA LYS A 105 -12.11 -8.21 -12.87
C LYS A 105 -13.60 -8.44 -13.15
N ALA A 106 -14.37 -8.87 -12.14
CA ALA A 106 -15.79 -9.16 -12.28
C ALA A 106 -16.69 -7.95 -12.00
N ASN A 107 -16.31 -7.09 -11.06
CA ASN A 107 -17.18 -6.05 -10.53
C ASN A 107 -16.72 -4.60 -10.80
N GLY A 108 -15.47 -4.43 -11.26
CA GLY A 108 -14.88 -3.12 -11.57
C GLY A 108 -14.76 -2.16 -10.39
N LYS A 109 -14.81 -2.64 -9.12
CA LYS A 109 -14.84 -1.77 -7.96
C LYS A 109 -13.42 -1.35 -7.55
N LEU A 110 -13.25 -0.05 -7.36
CA LEU A 110 -12.07 0.61 -6.84
C LEU A 110 -12.44 1.38 -5.58
N TYR A 111 -11.61 1.30 -4.56
CA TYR A 111 -11.73 2.05 -3.31
C TYR A 111 -10.60 3.05 -3.24
N VAL A 112 -10.90 4.25 -2.77
CA VAL A 112 -9.90 5.29 -2.58
C VAL A 112 -10.09 6.01 -1.25
N PHE A 113 -8.97 6.44 -0.66
CA PHE A 113 -8.92 7.33 0.48
C PHE A 113 -8.43 8.69 -0.02
N TYR A 114 -9.18 9.76 0.26
CA TYR A 114 -8.81 11.11 -0.17
C TYR A 114 -9.24 12.19 0.80
N SER A 115 -8.54 13.31 0.78
CA SER A 115 -8.89 14.53 1.53
C SER A 115 -9.93 15.35 0.78
N ALA A 116 -10.88 15.92 1.53
CA ALA A 116 -11.84 16.90 1.04
C ALA A 116 -11.86 18.11 1.98
N HIS A 117 -12.22 19.27 1.43
CA HIS A 117 -12.16 20.55 2.13
C HIS A 117 -13.56 21.13 2.29
N GLU A 118 -13.70 22.10 3.20
CA GLU A 118 -14.92 22.88 3.46
C GLU A 118 -16.14 22.03 3.89
N PRO A 119 -16.12 21.36 5.06
CA PRO A 119 -15.03 21.28 6.04
C PRO A 119 -13.96 20.24 5.65
N LEU A 120 -12.80 20.30 6.32
CA LEU A 120 -11.71 19.37 6.13
C LEU A 120 -12.08 17.97 6.61
N ARG A 121 -11.93 16.97 5.72
CA ARG A 121 -12.37 15.59 5.96
C ARG A 121 -11.45 14.60 5.29
N SER A 122 -11.33 13.41 5.89
CA SER A 122 -10.89 12.19 5.22
C SER A 122 -12.10 11.42 4.72
N ILE A 123 -12.07 11.00 3.47
CA ILE A 123 -13.18 10.25 2.84
C ILE A 123 -12.64 8.96 2.25
N VAL A 124 -13.32 7.86 2.56
CA VAL A 124 -13.14 6.58 1.86
C VAL A 124 -14.37 6.34 1.00
N SER A 125 -14.15 6.15 -0.29
CA SER A 125 -15.24 5.93 -1.26
C SER A 125 -14.97 4.73 -2.16
N GLU A 126 -16.06 4.06 -2.53
CA GLU A 126 -16.12 3.07 -3.60
C GLU A 126 -16.50 3.76 -4.91
N PHE A 127 -15.82 3.39 -5.98
CA PHE A 127 -16.11 3.80 -7.34
C PHE A 127 -16.20 2.57 -8.27
N LYS A 128 -16.71 2.76 -9.49
CA LYS A 128 -16.75 1.72 -10.53
C LYS A 128 -16.02 2.18 -11.79
N VAL A 129 -15.32 1.22 -12.40
CA VAL A 129 -14.77 1.38 -13.75
C VAL A 129 -15.91 1.25 -14.76
N GLY A 130 -16.05 2.24 -15.62
CA GLY A 130 -17.00 2.24 -16.73
C GLY A 130 -16.53 1.40 -17.92
N ASN A 131 -17.40 1.25 -18.92
CA ASN A 131 -17.13 0.48 -20.14
C ASN A 131 -15.98 1.06 -20.99
N ASN A 132 -15.61 2.31 -20.76
CA ASN A 132 -14.48 2.98 -21.41
C ASN A 132 -13.13 2.68 -20.74
N GLY A 133 -13.11 1.80 -19.73
CA GLY A 133 -11.89 1.44 -18.98
C GLY A 133 -11.40 2.52 -18.01
N LYS A 134 -12.21 3.55 -17.75
CA LYS A 134 -11.93 4.60 -16.75
C LYS A 134 -12.95 4.52 -15.62
N VAL A 135 -12.55 5.00 -14.45
CA VAL A 135 -13.48 5.18 -13.33
C VAL A 135 -14.36 6.40 -13.61
N ASP A 136 -15.66 6.22 -13.44
CA ASP A 136 -16.60 7.34 -13.51
C ASP A 136 -16.76 7.96 -12.12
N PRO A 137 -16.32 9.23 -11.89
CA PRO A 137 -16.47 9.90 -10.60
C PRO A 137 -17.93 10.05 -10.13
N ALA A 138 -18.90 9.98 -11.03
CA ALA A 138 -20.33 10.02 -10.69
C ALA A 138 -20.82 8.74 -10.00
N THR A 139 -20.08 7.64 -10.09
CA THR A 139 -20.40 6.37 -9.41
C THR A 139 -19.99 6.34 -7.95
N GLU A 140 -19.54 7.45 -7.39
CA GLU A 140 -19.06 7.52 -6.03
C GLU A 140 -20.09 7.07 -5.00
N ARG A 141 -19.66 6.13 -4.15
CA ARG A 141 -20.37 5.74 -2.95
C ARG A 141 -19.45 5.94 -1.74
N LYS A 142 -19.68 6.99 -0.97
CA LYS A 142 -18.93 7.26 0.27
C LYS A 142 -19.22 6.17 1.29
N LEU A 143 -18.17 5.58 1.85
CA LEU A 143 -18.25 4.53 2.87
C LEU A 143 -17.98 5.09 4.26
N VAL A 144 -16.96 5.95 4.35
CA VAL A 144 -16.52 6.57 5.60
C VAL A 144 -16.25 8.04 5.32
N THR A 145 -16.65 8.90 6.24
CA THR A 145 -16.31 10.31 6.25
C THR A 145 -15.92 10.68 7.67
N ILE A 146 -14.70 11.18 7.83
CA ILE A 146 -14.14 11.59 9.12
C ILE A 146 -13.81 13.07 9.02
N GLU A 147 -14.40 13.91 9.86
CA GLU A 147 -14.02 15.30 9.98
C GLU A 147 -12.68 15.40 10.68
N ARG A 148 -11.82 16.29 10.18
CA ARG A 148 -10.48 16.50 10.73
C ARG A 148 -10.30 17.93 11.20
N PRO A 149 -9.75 18.13 12.40
CA PRO A 149 -9.50 19.46 12.91
C PRO A 149 -8.26 20.11 12.28
N PHE A 150 -7.32 19.30 11.75
CA PHE A 150 -6.07 19.76 11.16
C PHE A 150 -5.78 19.07 9.82
N TRP A 151 -4.85 19.66 9.06
CA TRP A 151 -4.47 19.25 7.70
C TRP A 151 -3.46 18.08 7.65
N ASN A 152 -2.93 17.67 8.78
CA ASN A 152 -1.87 16.68 8.88
C ASN A 152 -2.32 15.43 9.66
N HIS A 153 -1.47 14.41 9.65
CA HIS A 153 -1.71 13.07 10.22
C HIS A 153 -2.94 12.39 9.61
N ASP A 154 -3.03 12.43 8.28
CA ASP A 154 -4.21 11.96 7.55
C ASP A 154 -4.33 10.43 7.55
N GLY A 155 -3.22 9.70 7.62
CA GLY A 155 -3.21 8.27 7.37
C GLY A 155 -3.37 7.98 5.88
N GLY A 156 -4.27 7.07 5.49
CA GLY A 156 -4.67 6.87 4.10
C GLY A 156 -4.37 5.50 3.52
N CYS A 157 -3.65 4.62 4.21
CA CYS A 157 -3.46 3.26 3.73
C CYS A 157 -4.78 2.50 3.83
N ILE A 158 -5.24 1.95 2.70
CA ILE A 158 -6.40 1.07 2.62
C ILE A 158 -6.02 -0.20 1.85
N LEU A 159 -6.49 -1.36 2.31
CA LEU A 159 -6.21 -2.63 1.67
C LEU A 159 -7.26 -3.69 2.01
N PHE A 160 -7.43 -4.68 1.15
CA PHE A 160 -8.24 -5.85 1.47
C PHE A 160 -7.41 -6.90 2.21
N GLY A 161 -7.93 -7.35 3.34
CA GLY A 161 -7.38 -8.49 4.07
C GLY A 161 -7.72 -9.84 3.43
N PRO A 162 -7.07 -10.93 3.89
CA PRO A 162 -7.36 -12.28 3.41
C PRO A 162 -8.79 -12.75 3.73
N ASP A 163 -9.45 -12.09 4.66
CA ASP A 163 -10.86 -12.29 5.03
C ASP A 163 -11.84 -11.53 4.11
N GLY A 164 -11.33 -10.83 3.09
CA GLY A 164 -12.12 -10.05 2.13
C GLY A 164 -12.67 -8.74 2.67
N LYS A 165 -12.26 -8.30 3.88
CA LYS A 165 -12.66 -7.01 4.43
C LYS A 165 -11.70 -5.92 4.02
N LEU A 166 -12.23 -4.71 3.83
CA LEU A 166 -11.43 -3.51 3.60
C LEU A 166 -10.94 -2.96 4.95
N TYR A 167 -9.62 -2.95 5.12
CA TYR A 167 -8.96 -2.33 6.26
C TYR A 167 -8.59 -0.89 5.90
N ILE A 168 -8.84 0.02 6.83
CA ILE A 168 -8.63 1.45 6.64
C ILE A 168 -7.77 1.92 7.81
N THR A 169 -6.65 2.59 7.51
CA THR A 169 -5.84 3.26 8.53
C THR A 169 -6.11 4.76 8.49
N HIS A 170 -6.24 5.34 9.67
CA HIS A 170 -6.41 6.77 9.86
C HIS A 170 -5.38 7.25 10.88
N GLY A 171 -4.91 8.50 10.76
CA GLY A 171 -4.08 9.14 11.77
C GLY A 171 -4.92 9.73 12.91
N ASP A 172 -4.27 10.33 13.88
CA ASP A 172 -4.90 10.97 15.05
C ASP A 172 -5.60 12.29 14.72
N GLY A 173 -5.62 12.73 13.47
CA GLY A 173 -6.27 13.99 13.02
C GLY A 173 -5.41 15.23 13.16
N GLY A 174 -4.14 15.08 13.56
CA GLY A 174 -3.12 16.12 13.47
C GLY A 174 -2.83 16.89 14.74
N LYS A 175 -1.84 17.79 14.65
CA LYS A 175 -1.23 18.57 15.73
C LYS A 175 -0.32 17.68 16.61
N ARG A 176 0.59 18.33 17.35
CA ARG A 176 1.49 17.62 18.27
C ARG A 176 0.76 17.27 19.56
N GLU A 177 1.25 16.19 20.21
CA GLU A 177 0.86 15.77 21.57
C GLU A 177 -0.59 15.29 21.67
N ASP A 178 -1.13 14.72 20.56
CA ASP A 178 -2.48 14.15 20.53
C ASP A 178 -3.52 14.96 21.34
N PRO A 179 -3.86 16.18 20.90
CA PRO A 179 -4.63 17.14 21.70
C PRO A 179 -6.10 16.71 21.93
N PHE A 180 -6.52 15.60 21.32
CA PHE A 180 -7.87 15.07 21.43
C PHE A 180 -7.93 13.70 22.09
N ASP A 181 -6.76 13.14 22.49
CA ASP A 181 -6.66 11.85 23.16
C ASP A 181 -7.36 10.72 22.35
N ASN A 182 -7.02 10.64 21.03
CA ASN A 182 -7.65 9.73 20.06
C ASN A 182 -6.93 8.39 19.95
#